data_1992de6d25bc684cd3670921d6fc92a3
#
_entry.id   1992de6d25bc684cd3670921d6fc92a3
#
_cell.length_a   1.000
_cell.length_b   1.000
_cell.length_c   1.000
_cell.angle_alpha   90.00
_cell.angle_beta   90.00
_cell.angle_gamma   90.00
#
_symmetry.space_group_name_H-M   'P 1'
#
loop_
_entity.id
_entity.type
_entity.pdbx_description
1 polymer ?
#
loop_
_entity_poly.entity_id
_entity_poly.type
_entity_poly.pdbx_seq_one_letter_code
_entity_poly.pdbx_strand_id
1 'polypeptide(L)'
;SNSSSVKKLSLVNLSNILKENKLDTITNLFEGSEIRSIWDSEKQDYYFSVVDVISALTNANIPRNYWSDLKRKLKEEGSELHEKIVQLKMKALDGKNRQTDTLDTEGIFRLIESVPSPKAEPFKMWLASLGKERIDEVFDPEKAIDRAIDYYRKKGYSDSWIEVRLKGILNRKKLTDVWKENGITKNYEYAILTNEIYKAWSGMKANEYKDFKGIRKESLRDNMSDIEVILTDLGEVTARDIAKKERPQGLK
;
A
#
# COMPACT_ATOMS: atom_id res chain seq x y z
N SER A 1 26.31 -3.34 -0.01
CA SER A 1 25.89 -3.70 -1.38
C SER A 1 24.41 -4.06 -1.38
N ASN A 2 23.58 -3.06 -1.71
CA ASN A 2 22.14 -3.25 -1.85
C ASN A 2 21.85 -3.96 -3.17
N SER A 3 21.71 -5.28 -3.14
CA SER A 3 21.11 -5.98 -4.26
C SER A 3 19.59 -5.79 -4.19
N SER A 4 19.08 -4.74 -4.82
CA SER A 4 17.66 -4.60 -5.11
C SER A 4 17.25 -5.77 -6.02
N SER A 5 16.63 -6.79 -5.45
CA SER A 5 16.09 -7.90 -6.21
C SER A 5 14.93 -7.38 -7.06
N VAL A 6 15.19 -7.16 -8.33
CA VAL A 6 14.15 -6.95 -9.34
C VAL A 6 13.34 -8.23 -9.42
N LYS A 7 12.21 -8.29 -8.72
CA LYS A 7 11.25 -9.37 -8.91
C LYS A 7 10.38 -9.03 -10.11
N LYS A 8 10.35 -9.90 -11.12
CA LYS A 8 9.24 -9.97 -12.06
C LYS A 8 7.98 -10.22 -11.22
N LEU A 9 7.22 -9.16 -10.96
CA LEU A 9 5.87 -9.34 -10.50
C LEU A 9 5.07 -9.72 -11.75
N SER A 10 4.66 -10.98 -11.81
CA SER A 10 3.59 -11.34 -12.73
C SER A 10 2.38 -10.48 -12.36
N LEU A 11 1.52 -10.19 -13.31
CA LEU A 11 0.22 -9.52 -13.09
C LEU A 11 -0.61 -10.15 -11.98
N VAL A 12 -0.36 -11.43 -11.67
CA VAL A 12 -0.89 -12.11 -10.49
C VAL A 12 -0.65 -11.30 -9.21
N ASN A 13 0.46 -10.59 -9.09
CA ASN A 13 0.75 -9.81 -7.87
C ASN A 13 0.14 -8.40 -7.89
N LEU A 14 0.08 -7.73 -9.03
CA LEU A 14 -0.74 -6.53 -9.19
C LEU A 14 -2.23 -6.90 -9.04
N SER A 15 -2.66 -7.98 -9.70
CA SER A 15 -3.97 -8.58 -9.55
C SER A 15 -4.28 -8.98 -8.10
N ASN A 16 -3.33 -9.46 -7.30
CA ASN A 16 -3.56 -9.79 -5.89
C ASN A 16 -3.67 -8.54 -5.01
N ILE A 17 -2.82 -7.53 -5.25
CA ILE A 17 -2.95 -6.21 -4.59
C ILE A 17 -4.31 -5.59 -4.93
N LEU A 18 -4.77 -5.81 -6.12
CA LEU A 18 -6.01 -5.28 -6.67
C LEU A 18 -7.22 -6.23 -6.47
N LYS A 19 -7.08 -7.56 -6.45
CA LYS A 19 -8.16 -8.56 -6.17
C LYS A 19 -8.81 -8.40 -4.81
N GLU A 20 -8.09 -7.83 -3.84
CA GLU A 20 -8.64 -7.48 -2.55
C GLU A 20 -9.75 -6.41 -2.63
N ASN A 21 -9.95 -5.79 -3.81
CA ASN A 21 -10.82 -4.62 -4.00
C ASN A 21 -11.91 -4.74 -5.08
N LYS A 22 -12.50 -5.91 -5.34
CA LYS A 22 -13.48 -6.11 -6.44
C LYS A 22 -12.91 -5.78 -7.85
N LEU A 23 -11.70 -6.20 -8.13
CA LEU A 23 -10.97 -5.81 -9.32
C LEU A 23 -10.99 -6.86 -10.44
N ASP A 24 -12.06 -7.62 -10.57
CA ASP A 24 -12.25 -8.53 -11.71
C ASP A 24 -12.00 -7.83 -13.05
N THR A 25 -12.39 -6.55 -13.15
CA THR A 25 -12.20 -5.74 -14.36
C THR A 25 -10.72 -5.44 -14.64
N ILE A 26 -9.92 -5.13 -13.62
CA ILE A 26 -8.50 -4.83 -13.79
C ILE A 26 -7.69 -6.11 -14.00
N THR A 27 -8.07 -7.19 -13.32
CA THR A 27 -7.47 -8.51 -13.56
C THR A 27 -7.60 -8.89 -15.03
N ASN A 28 -8.77 -8.67 -15.63
CA ASN A 28 -9.02 -8.94 -17.04
C ASN A 28 -8.23 -8.01 -17.99
N LEU A 29 -7.97 -6.75 -17.59
CA LEU A 29 -7.17 -5.81 -18.38
C LEU A 29 -5.70 -6.19 -18.47
N PHE A 30 -5.18 -6.75 -17.40
CA PHE A 30 -3.75 -7.08 -17.29
C PHE A 30 -3.50 -8.59 -17.45
N GLU A 31 -4.53 -9.38 -17.62
CA GLU A 31 -4.40 -10.84 -17.76
C GLU A 31 -3.51 -11.22 -18.96
N GLY A 32 -2.44 -11.95 -18.68
CA GLY A 32 -1.45 -12.35 -19.68
C GLY A 32 -0.33 -11.34 -19.99
N SER A 33 -0.36 -10.11 -19.43
CA SER A 33 0.73 -9.14 -19.58
C SER A 33 1.68 -9.17 -18.37
N GLU A 34 2.99 -9.05 -18.57
CA GLU A 34 3.98 -8.91 -17.49
C GLU A 34 4.37 -7.45 -17.31
N ILE A 35 4.10 -6.90 -16.13
CA ILE A 35 4.53 -5.53 -15.75
C ILE A 35 5.68 -5.62 -14.76
N ARG A 36 6.85 -5.14 -15.13
CA ARG A 36 8.00 -5.07 -14.24
C ARG A 36 7.79 -3.99 -13.20
N SER A 37 8.17 -4.28 -11.96
CA SER A 37 8.10 -3.31 -10.86
C SER A 37 9.24 -3.46 -9.87
N ILE A 38 9.52 -2.39 -9.12
CA ILE A 38 10.51 -2.34 -8.04
C ILE A 38 9.80 -1.82 -6.79
N TRP A 39 10.02 -2.48 -5.66
CA TRP A 39 9.55 -2.02 -4.35
C TRP A 39 10.49 -0.99 -3.76
N ASP A 40 9.96 0.17 -3.38
CA ASP A 40 10.65 1.19 -2.61
C ASP A 40 10.25 1.08 -1.13
N SER A 41 11.18 0.65 -0.30
CA SER A 41 10.94 0.44 1.13
C SER A 41 10.84 1.75 1.92
N GLU A 42 11.41 2.85 1.44
CA GLU A 42 11.33 4.15 2.11
C GLU A 42 9.96 4.79 1.87
N LYS A 43 9.48 4.74 0.63
CA LYS A 43 8.16 5.27 0.26
C LYS A 43 7.00 4.31 0.52
N GLN A 44 7.29 3.03 0.83
CA GLN A 44 6.29 1.98 1.03
C GLN A 44 5.36 1.87 -0.20
N ASP A 45 5.94 1.98 -1.42
CA ASP A 45 5.20 1.90 -2.68
C ASP A 45 6.01 1.18 -3.76
N TYR A 46 5.34 0.83 -4.87
CA TYR A 46 5.95 0.23 -6.04
C TYR A 46 6.19 1.26 -7.13
N TYR A 47 7.30 1.10 -7.86
CA TYR A 47 7.57 1.77 -9.12
C TYR A 47 7.37 0.78 -10.27
N PHE A 48 6.51 1.12 -11.19
CA PHE A 48 6.12 0.27 -12.33
C PHE A 48 6.73 0.77 -13.63
N SER A 49 7.13 -0.15 -14.50
CA SER A 49 7.59 0.16 -15.86
C SER A 49 6.46 0.76 -16.69
N VAL A 50 6.62 2.01 -17.10
CA VAL A 50 5.63 2.73 -17.92
C VAL A 50 5.40 2.04 -19.26
N VAL A 51 6.46 1.58 -19.91
CA VAL A 51 6.36 0.92 -21.21
C VAL A 51 5.57 -0.39 -21.12
N ASP A 52 5.72 -1.13 -20.02
CA ASP A 52 4.98 -2.39 -19.84
C ASP A 52 3.49 -2.11 -19.62
N VAL A 53 3.16 -1.07 -18.85
CA VAL A 53 1.76 -0.64 -18.64
C VAL A 53 1.14 -0.18 -19.97
N ILE A 54 1.84 0.61 -20.77
CA ILE A 54 1.37 1.04 -22.09
C ILE A 54 1.18 -0.17 -23.02
N SER A 55 2.10 -1.12 -22.99
CA SER A 55 1.96 -2.37 -23.77
C SER A 55 0.69 -3.13 -23.40
N ALA A 56 0.35 -3.18 -22.12
CA ALA A 56 -0.86 -3.84 -21.65
C ALA A 56 -2.15 -3.11 -22.05
N LEU A 57 -2.12 -1.77 -22.00
CA LEU A 57 -3.30 -0.92 -22.20
C LEU A 57 -3.54 -0.48 -23.65
N THR A 58 -2.62 -0.74 -24.56
CA THR A 58 -2.73 -0.31 -25.95
C THR A 58 -2.49 -1.45 -26.92
N ASN A 59 -2.88 -1.25 -28.17
CA ASN A 59 -2.51 -2.14 -29.29
C ASN A 59 -1.28 -1.59 -30.04
N ALA A 60 -0.44 -0.79 -29.38
CA ALA A 60 0.72 -0.19 -30.02
C ALA A 60 1.73 -1.26 -30.45
N ASN A 61 2.12 -1.28 -31.73
CA ASN A 61 3.14 -2.20 -32.24
C ASN A 61 4.48 -2.01 -31.56
N ILE A 62 4.82 -0.74 -31.20
CA ILE A 62 6.04 -0.36 -30.51
C ILE A 62 5.67 0.51 -29.30
N PRO A 63 5.45 -0.07 -28.11
CA PRO A 63 5.04 0.67 -26.91
C PRO A 63 6.01 1.79 -26.50
N ARG A 64 7.31 1.64 -26.81
CA ARG A 64 8.29 2.70 -26.54
C ARG A 64 8.06 3.96 -27.35
N ASN A 65 7.72 3.84 -28.63
CA ASN A 65 7.40 4.99 -29.48
C ASN A 65 6.12 5.67 -28.98
N TYR A 66 5.09 4.90 -28.69
CA TYR A 66 3.87 5.41 -28.08
C TYR A 66 4.17 6.21 -26.79
N TRP A 67 4.99 5.65 -25.90
CA TRP A 67 5.38 6.34 -24.68
C TRP A 67 6.17 7.64 -24.97
N SER A 68 7.10 7.61 -25.89
CA SER A 68 7.87 8.81 -26.25
C SER A 68 6.99 9.95 -26.74
N ASP A 69 5.99 9.65 -27.56
CA ASP A 69 5.03 10.64 -28.06
C ASP A 69 4.11 11.16 -26.95
N LEU A 70 3.57 10.25 -26.12
CA LEU A 70 2.74 10.62 -24.97
C LEU A 70 3.52 11.45 -23.96
N LYS A 71 4.75 11.08 -23.65
CA LYS A 71 5.63 11.80 -22.73
C LYS A 71 5.91 13.22 -23.20
N ARG A 72 6.15 13.41 -24.52
CA ARG A 72 6.33 14.72 -25.12
C ARG A 72 5.06 15.57 -24.99
N LYS A 73 3.90 14.99 -25.32
CA LYS A 73 2.61 15.67 -25.21
C LYS A 73 2.32 16.09 -23.76
N LEU A 74 2.52 15.20 -22.78
CA LEU A 74 2.35 15.52 -21.36
C LEU A 74 3.25 16.68 -20.92
N LYS A 75 4.49 16.73 -21.42
CA LYS A 75 5.42 17.82 -21.14
C LYS A 75 4.95 19.15 -21.76
N GLU A 76 4.50 19.12 -23.01
CA GLU A 76 3.99 20.30 -23.73
C GLU A 76 2.72 20.87 -23.06
N GLU A 77 1.87 20.01 -22.52
CA GLU A 77 0.66 20.37 -21.78
C GLU A 77 0.95 20.81 -20.32
N GLY A 78 2.21 20.81 -19.89
CA GLY A 78 2.59 21.18 -18.53
C GLY A 78 2.10 20.20 -17.46
N SER A 79 1.92 18.93 -17.83
CA SER A 79 1.47 17.90 -16.89
C SER A 79 2.54 17.59 -15.84
N GLU A 80 2.19 17.70 -14.56
CA GLU A 80 3.03 17.32 -13.43
C GLU A 80 3.44 15.82 -13.45
N LEU A 81 2.72 14.99 -14.22
CA LEU A 81 3.04 13.59 -14.38
C LEU A 81 4.45 13.39 -14.96
N HIS A 82 4.89 14.30 -15.85
CA HIS A 82 6.22 14.25 -16.41
C HIS A 82 7.31 14.37 -15.34
N GLU A 83 7.10 15.18 -14.31
CA GLU A 83 8.05 15.40 -13.21
C GLU A 83 8.12 14.22 -12.24
N LYS A 84 7.07 13.38 -12.18
CA LYS A 84 7.02 12.18 -11.35
C LYS A 84 7.78 11.00 -11.95
N ILE A 85 8.26 11.07 -13.18
CA ILE A 85 8.97 9.98 -13.84
C ILE A 85 10.32 9.78 -13.18
N VAL A 86 10.57 8.55 -12.72
CA VAL A 86 11.85 8.12 -12.15
C VAL A 86 12.48 7.08 -13.07
N GLN A 87 13.74 7.25 -13.43
CA GLN A 87 14.49 6.24 -14.20
C GLN A 87 15.14 5.22 -13.28
N LEU A 88 14.74 3.96 -13.41
CA LEU A 88 15.28 2.84 -12.65
C LEU A 88 15.88 1.78 -13.59
N LYS A 89 16.95 1.12 -13.13
CA LYS A 89 17.51 -0.02 -13.86
C LYS A 89 16.64 -1.25 -13.68
N MET A 90 16.03 -1.71 -14.75
CA MET A 90 15.21 -2.91 -14.78
C MET A 90 15.76 -3.95 -15.76
N LYS A 91 15.64 -5.23 -15.41
CA LYS A 91 16.02 -6.32 -16.29
C LYS A 91 15.07 -6.39 -17.48
N ALA A 92 15.61 -6.31 -18.69
CA ALA A 92 14.88 -6.46 -19.93
C ALA A 92 14.70 -7.96 -20.28
N LEU A 93 13.87 -8.26 -21.30
CA LEU A 93 13.62 -9.64 -21.77
C LEU A 93 14.89 -10.35 -22.23
N ASP A 94 15.86 -9.60 -22.77
CA ASP A 94 17.18 -10.10 -23.18
C ASP A 94 18.16 -10.33 -22.01
N GLY A 95 17.69 -10.18 -20.76
CA GLY A 95 18.47 -10.36 -19.56
C GLY A 95 19.36 -9.17 -19.16
N LYS A 96 19.50 -8.14 -20.00
CA LYS A 96 20.31 -6.96 -19.71
C LYS A 96 19.55 -5.95 -18.85
N ASN A 97 20.27 -5.29 -17.94
CA ASN A 97 19.71 -4.17 -17.17
C ASN A 97 19.69 -2.90 -18.04
N ARG A 98 18.53 -2.26 -18.13
CA ARG A 98 18.33 -1.03 -18.89
C ARG A 98 17.64 0.03 -18.07
N GLN A 99 18.01 1.29 -18.28
CA GLN A 99 17.25 2.41 -17.73
C GLN A 99 15.82 2.38 -18.29
N THR A 100 14.85 2.42 -17.39
CA THR A 100 13.44 2.30 -17.70
C THR A 100 12.68 3.41 -16.98
N ASP A 101 11.86 4.14 -17.70
CA ASP A 101 10.96 5.12 -17.11
C ASP A 101 9.93 4.39 -16.25
N THR A 102 9.81 4.83 -15.01
CA THR A 102 8.90 4.27 -14.03
C THR A 102 8.07 5.36 -13.37
N LEU A 103 6.92 4.97 -12.87
CA LEU A 103 6.02 5.79 -12.05
C LEU A 103 5.59 4.98 -10.83
N ASP A 104 5.34 5.68 -9.73
CA ASP A 104 4.70 5.11 -8.54
C ASP A 104 3.22 4.77 -8.81
N THR A 105 2.53 4.23 -7.82
CA THR A 105 1.12 3.81 -7.97
C THR A 105 0.22 4.97 -8.40
N GLU A 106 0.38 6.16 -7.80
CA GLU A 106 -0.41 7.34 -8.18
C GLU A 106 -0.10 7.78 -9.61
N GLY A 107 1.19 7.82 -9.96
CA GLY A 107 1.63 8.21 -11.29
C GLY A 107 1.12 7.26 -12.38
N ILE A 108 1.07 5.94 -12.10
CA ILE A 108 0.47 4.96 -13.02
C ILE A 108 -1.02 5.19 -13.21
N PHE A 109 -1.77 5.52 -12.18
CA PHE A 109 -3.20 5.82 -12.31
C PHE A 109 -3.42 7.06 -13.18
N ARG A 110 -2.66 8.12 -12.96
CA ARG A 110 -2.70 9.32 -13.82
C ARG A 110 -2.28 9.04 -15.26
N LEU A 111 -1.27 8.18 -15.46
CA LEU A 111 -0.87 7.74 -16.80
C LEU A 111 -2.03 7.05 -17.53
N ILE A 112 -2.72 6.12 -16.86
CA ILE A 112 -3.85 5.38 -17.45
C ILE A 112 -4.97 6.33 -17.87
N GLU A 113 -5.26 7.35 -17.06
CA GLU A 113 -6.23 8.40 -17.43
C GLU A 113 -5.83 9.15 -18.71
N SER A 114 -4.52 9.32 -18.94
CA SER A 114 -3.98 10.03 -20.10
C SER A 114 -3.89 9.16 -21.36
N VAL A 115 -4.12 7.85 -21.27
CA VAL A 115 -4.04 6.92 -22.41
C VAL A 115 -5.38 6.86 -23.15
N PRO A 116 -5.50 7.38 -24.39
CA PRO A 116 -6.74 7.34 -25.17
C PRO A 116 -6.89 5.97 -25.86
N SER A 117 -7.09 4.92 -25.07
CA SER A 117 -7.26 3.55 -25.57
C SER A 117 -8.55 2.92 -25.02
N PRO A 118 -9.34 2.23 -25.87
CA PRO A 118 -10.49 1.48 -25.39
C PRO A 118 -10.14 0.42 -24.32
N LYS A 119 -8.91 -0.11 -24.32
CA LYS A 119 -8.45 -1.03 -23.29
C LYS A 119 -8.24 -0.37 -21.92
N ALA A 120 -8.03 0.94 -21.88
CA ALA A 120 -7.91 1.70 -20.64
C ALA A 120 -9.26 2.07 -20.04
N GLU A 121 -10.34 2.05 -20.83
CA GLU A 121 -11.67 2.53 -20.42
C GLU A 121 -12.24 1.80 -19.18
N PRO A 122 -12.24 0.46 -19.10
CA PRO A 122 -12.71 -0.23 -17.89
C PRO A 122 -11.95 0.18 -16.63
N PHE A 123 -10.65 0.49 -16.76
CA PHE A 123 -9.85 0.97 -15.63
C PHE A 123 -10.26 2.38 -15.20
N LYS A 124 -10.48 3.28 -16.15
CA LYS A 124 -10.97 4.65 -15.88
C LYS A 124 -12.33 4.64 -15.20
N MET A 125 -13.24 3.79 -15.64
CA MET A 125 -14.54 3.60 -15.02
C MET A 125 -14.41 3.09 -13.58
N TRP A 126 -13.49 2.17 -13.33
CA TRP A 126 -13.22 1.70 -11.98
C TRP A 126 -12.65 2.81 -11.07
N LEU A 127 -11.70 3.61 -11.54
CA LEU A 127 -11.18 4.76 -10.78
C LEU A 127 -12.30 5.76 -10.44
N ALA A 128 -13.19 6.03 -11.38
CA ALA A 128 -14.35 6.89 -11.15
C ALA A 128 -15.29 6.30 -10.09
N SER A 129 -15.51 4.98 -10.10
CA SER A 129 -16.29 4.27 -9.08
C SER A 129 -15.66 4.38 -7.69
N LEU A 130 -14.33 4.20 -7.60
CA LEU A 130 -13.60 4.39 -6.33
C LEU A 130 -13.75 5.81 -5.78
N GLY A 131 -13.65 6.81 -6.65
CA GLY A 131 -13.85 8.21 -6.26
C GLY A 131 -15.26 8.45 -5.72
N LYS A 132 -16.27 7.90 -6.39
CA LYS A 132 -17.67 7.98 -5.92
C LYS A 132 -17.85 7.29 -4.58
N GLU A 133 -17.33 6.07 -4.40
CA GLU A 133 -17.41 5.34 -3.12
C GLU A 133 -16.81 6.17 -1.97
N ARG A 134 -15.68 6.87 -2.20
CA ARG A 134 -15.06 7.76 -1.20
C ARG A 134 -15.95 8.93 -0.82
N ILE A 135 -16.62 9.54 -1.78
CA ILE A 135 -17.58 10.63 -1.54
C ILE A 135 -18.77 10.10 -0.74
N ASP A 136 -19.32 8.93 -1.10
CA ASP A 136 -20.43 8.32 -0.39
C ASP A 136 -20.07 8.02 1.08
N GLU A 137 -18.82 7.62 1.37
CA GLU A 137 -18.32 7.40 2.74
C GLU A 137 -18.20 8.70 3.58
N VAL A 138 -18.02 9.86 2.94
CA VAL A 138 -18.04 11.16 3.64
C VAL A 138 -19.44 11.46 4.17
N PHE A 139 -20.48 11.12 3.40
CA PHE A 139 -21.87 11.31 3.81
C PHE A 139 -22.38 10.22 4.76
N ASP A 140 -21.83 9.02 4.65
CA ASP A 140 -22.19 7.84 5.44
C ASP A 140 -20.92 7.06 5.85
N PRO A 141 -20.29 7.43 6.99
CA PRO A 141 -19.04 6.79 7.44
C PRO A 141 -19.18 5.30 7.77
N GLU A 142 -20.38 4.79 8.01
CA GLU A 142 -20.63 3.37 8.28
C GLU A 142 -20.22 2.51 7.08
N LYS A 143 -20.40 3.01 5.86
CA LYS A 143 -19.94 2.35 4.62
C LYS A 143 -18.44 2.06 4.60
N ALA A 144 -17.63 2.94 5.18
CA ALA A 144 -16.19 2.70 5.29
C ALA A 144 -15.87 1.56 6.26
N ILE A 145 -16.63 1.44 7.35
CA ILE A 145 -16.52 0.35 8.33
C ILE A 145 -16.96 -0.96 7.69
N ASP A 146 -18.11 -0.98 7.03
CA ASP A 146 -18.62 -2.16 6.33
C ASP A 146 -17.64 -2.66 5.28
N ARG A 147 -17.06 -1.74 4.50
CA ARG A 147 -16.02 -2.07 3.51
C ARG A 147 -14.79 -2.67 4.18
N ALA A 148 -14.35 -2.17 5.32
CA ALA A 148 -13.22 -2.73 6.06
C ALA A 148 -13.53 -4.15 6.56
N ILE A 149 -14.72 -4.39 7.09
CA ILE A 149 -15.19 -5.71 7.52
C ILE A 149 -15.21 -6.68 6.34
N ASP A 150 -15.74 -6.26 5.20
CA ASP A 150 -15.79 -7.07 3.99
C ASP A 150 -14.39 -7.46 3.48
N TYR A 151 -13.40 -6.57 3.60
CA TYR A 151 -12.01 -6.91 3.26
C TYR A 151 -11.44 -7.99 4.18
N TYR A 152 -11.69 -7.91 5.48
CA TYR A 152 -11.25 -8.94 6.42
C TYR A 152 -11.92 -10.29 6.13
N ARG A 153 -13.22 -10.30 5.85
CA ARG A 153 -13.95 -11.52 5.46
C ARG A 153 -13.38 -12.15 4.19
N LYS A 154 -13.08 -11.34 3.18
CA LYS A 154 -12.45 -11.81 1.92
C LYS A 154 -11.05 -12.36 2.11
N LYS A 155 -10.32 -11.90 3.12
CA LYS A 155 -9.03 -12.47 3.53
C LYS A 155 -9.18 -13.77 4.31
N GLY A 156 -10.38 -14.20 4.63
CA GLY A 156 -10.68 -15.44 5.33
C GLY A 156 -10.70 -15.33 6.85
N TYR A 157 -10.71 -14.12 7.40
CA TYR A 157 -10.83 -13.93 8.85
C TYR A 157 -12.27 -14.17 9.32
N SER A 158 -12.40 -14.82 10.50
CA SER A 158 -13.68 -15.03 11.14
C SER A 158 -14.28 -13.74 11.69
N ASP A 159 -15.60 -13.68 11.84
CA ASP A 159 -16.26 -12.50 12.42
C ASP A 159 -15.77 -12.24 13.87
N SER A 160 -15.45 -13.28 14.63
CA SER A 160 -14.86 -13.15 15.97
C SER A 160 -13.49 -12.49 15.95
N TRP A 161 -12.62 -12.86 15.00
CA TRP A 161 -11.32 -12.21 14.80
C TRP A 161 -11.50 -10.74 14.41
N ILE A 162 -12.42 -10.45 13.49
CA ILE A 162 -12.72 -9.09 13.03
C ILE A 162 -13.18 -8.20 14.20
N GLU A 163 -14.04 -8.71 15.07
CA GLU A 163 -14.51 -7.99 16.25
C GLU A 163 -13.34 -7.63 17.18
N VAL A 164 -12.48 -8.58 17.50
CA VAL A 164 -11.27 -8.34 18.33
C VAL A 164 -10.35 -7.32 17.66
N ARG A 165 -10.15 -7.44 16.34
CA ARG A 165 -9.31 -6.52 15.57
C ARG A 165 -9.84 -5.09 15.58
N LEU A 166 -11.14 -4.88 15.42
CA LEU A 166 -11.76 -3.55 15.46
C LEU A 166 -11.66 -2.92 16.86
N LYS A 167 -11.85 -3.72 17.92
CA LYS A 167 -11.62 -3.28 19.32
C LYS A 167 -10.15 -2.87 19.53
N GLY A 168 -9.20 -3.64 19.01
CA GLY A 168 -7.77 -3.33 19.07
C GLY A 168 -7.41 -2.01 18.38
N ILE A 169 -8.05 -1.67 17.25
CA ILE A 169 -7.87 -0.37 16.60
C ILE A 169 -8.28 0.78 17.52
N LEU A 170 -9.43 0.64 18.22
CA LEU A 170 -9.90 1.65 19.16
C LEU A 170 -9.00 1.75 20.40
N ASN A 171 -8.53 0.63 20.93
CA ASN A 171 -7.58 0.59 22.05
C ASN A 171 -6.27 1.30 21.69
N ARG A 172 -5.76 1.07 20.49
CA ARG A 172 -4.56 1.75 20.00
C ARG A 172 -4.75 3.26 19.92
N LYS A 173 -5.89 3.75 19.41
CA LYS A 173 -6.20 5.17 19.39
C LYS A 173 -6.19 5.76 20.79
N LYS A 174 -6.89 5.13 21.74
CA LYS A 174 -6.91 5.55 23.15
C LYS A 174 -5.51 5.62 23.77
N LEU A 175 -4.64 4.65 23.46
CA LEU A 175 -3.25 4.67 23.94
C LEU A 175 -2.47 5.85 23.35
N THR A 176 -2.58 6.10 22.05
CA THR A 176 -1.89 7.22 21.39
C THR A 176 -2.38 8.58 21.91
N ASP A 177 -3.66 8.69 22.24
CA ASP A 177 -4.21 9.92 22.87
C ASP A 177 -3.59 10.16 24.24
N VAL A 178 -3.50 9.12 25.09
CA VAL A 178 -2.82 9.22 26.40
C VAL A 178 -1.34 9.58 26.26
N TRP A 179 -0.64 9.00 25.30
CA TRP A 179 0.75 9.38 25.03
C TRP A 179 0.88 10.84 24.61
N LYS A 180 -0.04 11.33 23.78
CA LYS A 180 -0.10 12.73 23.37
C LYS A 180 -0.34 13.67 24.56
N GLU A 181 -1.29 13.32 25.43
CA GLU A 181 -1.56 14.05 26.67
C GLU A 181 -0.33 14.11 27.60
N ASN A 182 0.50 13.06 27.57
CA ASN A 182 1.74 12.95 28.32
C ASN A 182 2.98 13.55 27.59
N GLY A 183 2.76 14.36 26.56
CA GLY A 183 3.80 15.13 25.90
C GLY A 183 4.53 14.43 24.75
N ILE A 184 4.04 13.27 24.29
CA ILE A 184 4.55 12.64 23.07
C ILE A 184 3.98 13.38 21.85
N THR A 185 4.85 13.99 21.04
CA THR A 185 4.42 14.83 19.92
C THR A 185 5.02 14.46 18.59
N LYS A 186 6.17 13.78 18.59
CA LYS A 186 6.92 13.47 17.37
C LYS A 186 6.70 12.02 16.94
N ASN A 187 6.59 11.79 15.64
CA ASN A 187 6.34 10.46 15.08
C ASN A 187 7.35 9.39 15.53
N TYR A 188 8.63 9.74 15.67
CA TYR A 188 9.64 8.80 16.12
C TYR A 188 9.44 8.37 17.59
N GLU A 189 8.88 9.23 18.44
CA GLU A 189 8.57 8.92 19.86
C GLU A 189 7.49 7.85 19.94
N TYR A 190 6.41 7.99 19.14
CA TYR A 190 5.38 6.95 19.01
C TYR A 190 5.97 5.63 18.51
N ALA A 191 6.91 5.69 17.56
CA ALA A 191 7.57 4.50 17.04
C ALA A 191 8.43 3.80 18.11
N ILE A 192 9.15 4.55 18.93
CA ILE A 192 9.94 4.01 20.06
C ILE A 192 9.02 3.28 21.04
N LEU A 193 7.96 3.94 21.52
CA LEU A 193 7.01 3.35 22.47
C LEU A 193 6.31 2.12 21.91
N THR A 194 5.94 2.17 20.61
CA THR A 194 5.36 1.02 19.92
C THR A 194 6.34 -0.16 19.87
N ASN A 195 7.62 0.10 19.57
CA ASN A 195 8.63 -0.94 19.54
C ASN A 195 8.84 -1.58 20.90
N GLU A 196 8.73 -0.85 21.99
CA GLU A 196 8.84 -1.43 23.35
C GLU A 196 7.68 -2.39 23.63
N ILE A 197 6.45 -2.09 23.19
CA ILE A 197 5.33 -3.02 23.29
C ILE A 197 5.60 -4.30 22.50
N TYR A 198 6.07 -4.18 21.25
CA TYR A 198 6.39 -5.35 20.43
C TYR A 198 7.52 -6.19 21.02
N LYS A 199 8.58 -5.55 21.50
CA LYS A 199 9.69 -6.24 22.16
C LYS A 199 9.26 -7.01 23.41
N ALA A 200 8.33 -6.46 24.18
CA ALA A 200 7.89 -7.07 25.44
C ALA A 200 7.29 -8.48 25.25
N TRP A 201 6.62 -8.74 24.13
CA TRP A 201 5.99 -10.02 23.88
C TRP A 201 6.67 -10.84 22.76
N SER A 202 7.25 -10.20 21.73
CA SER A 202 7.87 -10.90 20.60
C SER A 202 9.40 -10.97 20.65
N GLY A 203 10.04 -10.14 21.49
CA GLY A 203 11.49 -9.96 21.50
C GLY A 203 12.02 -9.11 20.35
N MET A 204 11.17 -8.63 19.44
CA MET A 204 11.54 -7.92 18.21
C MET A 204 10.88 -6.55 18.16
N LYS A 205 11.51 -5.58 17.47
CA LYS A 205 10.84 -4.33 17.08
C LYS A 205 9.78 -4.60 16.02
N ALA A 206 8.83 -3.69 15.85
CA ALA A 206 7.74 -3.84 14.88
C ALA A 206 8.22 -4.11 13.45
N ASN A 207 9.27 -3.41 12.99
CA ASN A 207 9.83 -3.62 11.66
C ASN A 207 10.53 -4.98 11.53
N GLU A 208 11.30 -5.39 12.53
CA GLU A 208 11.97 -6.70 12.57
C GLU A 208 10.94 -7.82 12.53
N TYR A 209 9.84 -7.67 13.27
CA TYR A 209 8.75 -8.64 13.28
C TYR A 209 7.98 -8.67 11.93
N LYS A 210 7.84 -7.52 11.28
CA LYS A 210 7.28 -7.41 9.93
C LYS A 210 8.14 -8.16 8.91
N ASP A 211 9.46 -7.99 8.98
CA ASP A 211 10.42 -8.70 8.13
C ASP A 211 10.41 -10.21 8.41
N PHE A 212 10.35 -10.61 9.69
CA PHE A 212 10.22 -12.02 10.10
C PHE A 212 8.98 -12.69 9.49
N LYS A 213 7.86 -11.96 9.42
CA LYS A 213 6.62 -12.43 8.77
C LYS A 213 6.66 -12.38 7.24
N GLY A 214 7.70 -11.81 6.63
CA GLY A 214 7.85 -11.71 5.18
C GLY A 214 6.87 -10.76 4.50
N ILE A 215 6.25 -9.84 5.25
CA ILE A 215 5.30 -8.86 4.75
C ILE A 215 5.98 -7.52 4.45
N ARG A 216 5.45 -6.77 3.49
CA ARG A 216 6.02 -5.48 3.03
C ARG A 216 5.07 -4.32 3.25
N LYS A 217 4.05 -4.19 2.40
CA LYS A 217 3.07 -3.09 2.42
C LYS A 217 1.91 -3.36 3.36
N GLU A 218 1.63 -4.63 3.61
CA GLU A 218 0.52 -5.07 4.44
C GLU A 218 0.67 -4.59 5.89
N SER A 219 -0.46 -4.41 6.56
CA SER A 219 -0.48 -4.11 7.98
C SER A 219 0.07 -5.30 8.77
N LEU A 220 1.04 -5.06 9.66
CA LEU A 220 1.59 -6.11 10.52
C LEU A 220 0.50 -6.79 11.35
N ARG A 221 -0.43 -6.01 11.90
CA ARG A 221 -1.50 -6.53 12.77
C ARG A 221 -2.53 -7.35 12.03
N ASP A 222 -2.77 -7.05 10.76
CA ASP A 222 -3.70 -7.81 9.92
C ASP A 222 -3.10 -9.16 9.47
N ASN A 223 -1.81 -9.39 9.74
CA ASN A 223 -1.10 -10.64 9.48
C ASN A 223 -0.69 -11.35 10.77
N MET A 224 -1.37 -11.07 11.87
CA MET A 224 -1.19 -11.71 13.17
C MET A 224 -2.20 -12.82 13.39
N SER A 225 -1.77 -13.88 14.06
CA SER A 225 -2.68 -14.88 14.64
C SER A 225 -3.48 -14.28 15.80
N ASP A 226 -4.54 -14.95 16.23
CA ASP A 226 -5.38 -14.52 17.36
C ASP A 226 -4.55 -14.24 18.61
N ILE A 227 -3.60 -15.11 18.93
CA ILE A 227 -2.71 -14.94 20.09
C ILE A 227 -1.83 -13.70 19.96
N GLU A 228 -1.25 -13.46 18.79
CA GLU A 228 -0.41 -12.27 18.55
C GLU A 228 -1.21 -10.98 18.68
N VAL A 229 -2.47 -10.95 18.18
CA VAL A 229 -3.39 -9.82 18.34
C VAL A 229 -3.69 -9.58 19.81
N ILE A 230 -4.03 -10.62 20.56
CA ILE A 230 -4.33 -10.55 22.01
C ILE A 230 -3.12 -10.04 22.79
N LEU A 231 -1.92 -10.56 22.54
CA LEU A 231 -0.69 -10.12 23.21
C LEU A 231 -0.37 -8.64 22.93
N THR A 232 -0.55 -8.23 21.69
CA THR A 232 -0.37 -6.82 21.31
C THR A 232 -1.37 -5.92 22.00
N ASP A 233 -2.65 -6.28 22.00
CA ASP A 233 -3.71 -5.53 22.67
C ASP A 233 -3.50 -5.46 24.19
N LEU A 234 -3.10 -6.56 24.81
CA LEU A 234 -2.76 -6.60 26.24
C LEU A 234 -1.62 -5.63 26.57
N GLY A 235 -0.56 -5.63 25.75
CA GLY A 235 0.56 -4.70 25.90
C GLY A 235 0.12 -3.24 25.78
N GLU A 236 -0.76 -2.92 24.83
CA GLU A 236 -1.28 -1.57 24.62
C GLU A 236 -2.21 -1.09 25.75
N VAL A 237 -3.09 -1.95 26.23
CA VAL A 237 -3.98 -1.64 27.36
C VAL A 237 -3.14 -1.43 28.62
N THR A 238 -2.16 -2.30 28.87
CA THR A 238 -1.25 -2.19 30.02
C THR A 238 -0.43 -0.88 29.98
N ALA A 239 0.19 -0.58 28.84
CA ALA A 239 0.95 0.65 28.65
C ALA A 239 0.09 1.91 28.86
N ARG A 240 -1.16 1.89 28.37
CA ARG A 240 -2.11 2.98 28.56
C ARG A 240 -2.45 3.17 30.03
N ASP A 241 -2.73 2.11 30.76
CA ASP A 241 -3.16 2.19 32.16
C ASP A 241 -1.98 2.64 33.06
N ILE A 242 -0.76 2.20 32.79
CA ILE A 242 0.48 2.69 33.44
C ILE A 242 0.65 4.20 33.15
N ALA A 243 0.57 4.61 31.88
CA ALA A 243 0.74 6.00 31.50
C ALA A 243 -0.32 6.93 32.14
N LYS A 244 -1.54 6.48 32.30
CA LYS A 244 -2.59 7.22 33.02
C LYS A 244 -2.31 7.36 34.51
N LYS A 245 -1.78 6.31 35.14
CA LYS A 245 -1.49 6.28 36.58
C LYS A 245 -0.27 7.12 36.91
N GLU A 246 0.82 6.92 36.18
CA GLU A 246 2.12 7.52 36.50
C GLU A 246 2.34 8.88 35.84
N ARG A 247 1.58 9.20 34.79
CA ARG A 247 1.62 10.47 34.05
C ARG A 247 3.04 10.91 33.69
N PRO A 248 3.87 10.03 33.09
CA PRO A 248 5.21 10.39 32.67
C PRO A 248 5.15 11.53 31.64
N GLN A 249 6.18 12.38 31.64
CA GLN A 249 6.29 13.48 30.67
C GLN A 249 7.36 13.15 29.62
N GLY A 250 6.95 13.05 28.35
CA GLY A 250 7.83 12.66 27.25
C GLY A 250 8.25 11.20 27.31
N LEU A 251 9.43 10.89 26.76
CA LEU A 251 10.02 9.54 26.73
C LEU A 251 10.73 9.11 28.03
N LYS A 252 10.61 9.89 29.10
CA LYS A 252 11.26 9.61 30.39
C LYS A 252 10.49 8.59 31.19
#